data_90ac5b047358a60663754c2ec605cfb5
#
_entry.id   90ac5b047358a60663754c2ec605cfb5
#
_cell.length_a   1.000
_cell.length_b   1.000
_cell.length_c   1.000
_cell.angle_alpha   90.00
_cell.angle_beta   90.00
_cell.angle_gamma   90.00
#
_symmetry.space_group_name_H-M   'P 1'
#
loop_
_entity.id
_entity.type
_entity.pdbx_description
1 polymer ?
#
loop_
_entity_poly.entity_id
_entity_poly.type
_entity_poly.pdbx_seq_one_letter_code
_entity_poly.pdbx_strand_id
1 'polypeptide(L)'
;MMKKLTPVLALALLALSGCQTAPPMAAAPAPTPAPVAAVAAPAPAWQQGRTAAQASSPLAPVAGKLTVTPAADIKISQLKLPPGFKLELWSTGTPGVRAMSRGDSGKIYAGTRPLGRVYEITDTGGVRTSRVVVDKLDQPATLMHKGSLYVFAVDKVLRFDGIESNPNVQPVDMTAAFNLPKEKHHNWKYVRVGPDGKFYVPFGAPCNICVLPGPEYAQIRRYNPDGSGMEVIATGVRNTQGFDFHPVTKELWFTNHSRDWLGDDTPDDSLNRLSAKGQNFGFPYCHNGILPDPDVKKANACEGVTPAVQLMGGHSAVMGLEFYTGNMFPAEYKNTMFVARKGSWNRTVKNGYDVVMVKADADGKNPKVTPFITGFLDHQTQAFTGRPTYFLQMPDGAMLLADEQMGAIYRISYAKP
;
A
#
# COMPACT_ATOMS: atom_id res chain seq x y z
N MET A 1 -20.77 105.81 75.26
CA MET A 1 -19.80 106.86 74.77
C MET A 1 -18.91 106.15 73.75
N MET A 2 -18.92 106.65 72.60
CA MET A 2 -18.20 106.26 71.38
C MET A 2 -16.68 106.20 71.58
N LYS A 3 -16.04 105.28 70.90
CA LYS A 3 -14.81 105.58 70.14
C LYS A 3 -14.63 104.48 69.04
N LYS A 4 -14.50 105.02 67.90
CA LYS A 4 -14.21 104.33 66.64
C LYS A 4 -12.77 103.80 66.66
N LEU A 5 -12.55 102.70 66.11
CA LEU A 5 -11.24 102.26 65.60
C LEU A 5 -11.39 101.59 64.28
N THR A 6 -10.72 102.10 63.32
CA THR A 6 -10.62 101.70 61.90
C THR A 6 -9.79 100.40 61.72
N PRO A 7 -10.13 99.57 60.79
CA PRO A 7 -9.31 98.35 60.50
C PRO A 7 -8.16 98.64 59.53
N VAL A 8 -7.01 98.11 59.83
CA VAL A 8 -5.85 97.97 58.92
C VAL A 8 -5.99 96.75 58.06
N LEU A 9 -5.96 96.98 56.75
CA LEU A 9 -6.03 95.94 55.73
C LEU A 9 -4.62 95.32 55.56
N ALA A 10 -4.44 94.09 55.96
CA ALA A 10 -3.24 93.33 55.70
C ALA A 10 -3.45 92.50 54.41
N LEU A 11 -2.68 92.82 53.36
CA LEU A 11 -2.65 92.10 52.08
C LEU A 11 -1.80 90.84 52.27
N ALA A 12 -2.42 89.70 52.27
CA ALA A 12 -1.70 88.41 52.21
C ALA A 12 -1.53 87.97 50.73
N LEU A 13 -0.29 87.97 50.26
CA LEU A 13 0.07 87.37 48.97
C LEU A 13 0.00 85.83 49.08
N LEU A 14 -0.94 85.26 48.45
CA LEU A 14 -0.99 83.82 48.22
C LEU A 14 -0.08 83.45 47.02
N ALA A 15 1.04 82.80 47.29
CA ALA A 15 1.86 82.17 46.26
C ALA A 15 1.15 80.87 45.74
N LEU A 16 0.65 80.93 44.55
CA LEU A 16 0.13 79.74 43.84
C LEU A 16 1.32 78.90 43.38
N SER A 17 1.63 77.82 44.09
CA SER A 17 2.51 76.73 43.60
C SER A 17 1.81 75.97 42.51
N GLY A 18 2.13 76.21 41.23
CA GLY A 18 1.66 75.44 40.13
C GLY A 18 2.26 74.02 40.17
N CYS A 19 1.43 73.03 40.44
CA CYS A 19 1.79 71.63 40.16
C CYS A 19 1.92 71.44 38.65
N GLN A 20 3.13 71.41 38.13
CA GLN A 20 3.39 70.87 36.76
C GLN A 20 3.20 69.39 36.82
N THR A 21 2.12 68.90 36.21
CA THR A 21 1.93 67.47 35.89
C THR A 21 2.94 67.08 34.80
N ALA A 22 3.89 66.23 35.17
CA ALA A 22 4.80 65.64 34.19
C ALA A 22 3.97 64.90 33.11
N PRO A 23 4.34 64.93 31.79
CA PRO A 23 3.67 64.21 30.76
C PRO A 23 3.78 62.69 31.05
N PRO A 24 2.75 61.90 30.73
CA PRO A 24 2.82 60.45 30.93
C PRO A 24 3.97 59.85 30.11
N MET A 25 4.90 59.17 30.78
CA MET A 25 5.92 58.35 30.10
C MET A 25 5.23 57.38 29.21
N ALA A 26 5.48 57.43 27.89
CA ALA A 26 5.05 56.43 26.95
C ALA A 26 5.60 55.06 27.42
N ALA A 27 4.70 54.09 27.65
CA ALA A 27 5.09 52.73 27.98
C ALA A 27 5.94 52.18 26.85
N ALA A 28 7.10 51.63 27.17
CA ALA A 28 7.94 50.93 26.19
C ALA A 28 7.11 49.84 25.50
N PRO A 29 7.21 49.66 24.16
CA PRO A 29 6.49 48.59 23.47
C PRO A 29 6.91 47.25 24.08
N ALA A 30 5.92 46.42 24.38
CA ALA A 30 6.16 45.05 24.85
C ALA A 30 7.06 44.32 23.85
N PRO A 31 8.04 43.55 24.31
CA PRO A 31 8.91 42.79 23.41
C PRO A 31 8.05 41.90 22.50
N THR A 32 8.23 42.05 21.21
CA THR A 32 7.59 41.16 20.20
C THR A 32 7.97 39.72 20.58
N PRO A 33 7.01 38.79 20.73
CA PRO A 33 7.33 37.40 21.00
C PRO A 33 8.22 36.87 19.87
N ALA A 34 9.35 36.29 20.26
CA ALA A 34 10.24 35.65 19.30
C ALA A 34 9.41 34.63 18.45
N PRO A 35 9.64 34.55 17.15
CA PRO A 35 8.93 33.59 16.31
C PRO A 35 9.15 32.22 16.90
N VAL A 36 8.06 31.56 17.30
CA VAL A 36 8.07 30.16 17.71
C VAL A 36 8.60 29.38 16.51
N ALA A 37 9.78 28.80 16.67
CA ALA A 37 10.34 27.96 15.62
C ALA A 37 9.27 26.92 15.23
N ALA A 38 8.83 26.94 13.98
CA ALA A 38 7.86 25.98 13.49
C ALA A 38 8.44 24.59 13.73
N VAL A 39 7.77 23.79 14.55
CA VAL A 39 8.16 22.38 14.76
C VAL A 39 8.11 21.73 13.38
N ALA A 40 9.26 21.32 12.88
CA ALA A 40 9.35 20.66 11.59
C ALA A 40 8.39 19.46 11.58
N ALA A 41 7.56 19.35 10.54
CA ALA A 41 6.68 18.21 10.39
C ALA A 41 7.50 16.91 10.48
N PRO A 42 7.01 15.88 11.18
CA PRO A 42 7.73 14.62 11.30
C PRO A 42 8.05 14.06 9.91
N ALA A 43 9.26 13.54 9.75
CA ALA A 43 9.70 12.97 8.48
C ALA A 43 8.73 11.86 8.02
N PRO A 44 8.45 11.76 6.72
CA PRO A 44 7.58 10.71 6.19
C PRO A 44 8.05 9.31 6.62
N ALA A 45 7.11 8.40 6.86
CA ALA A 45 7.42 7.06 7.36
C ALA A 45 8.42 6.26 6.49
N TRP A 46 8.45 6.52 5.18
CA TRP A 46 9.40 5.90 4.26
C TRP A 46 10.86 6.36 4.44
N GLN A 47 11.09 7.47 5.13
CA GLN A 47 12.44 7.93 5.48
C GLN A 47 12.96 7.32 6.78
N GLN A 48 12.12 6.65 7.55
CA GLN A 48 12.51 6.03 8.80
C GLN A 48 13.57 4.93 8.55
N GLY A 49 14.59 4.89 9.39
CA GLY A 49 15.70 3.94 9.29
C GLY A 49 16.81 4.34 8.29
N ARG A 50 16.74 5.54 7.69
CA ARG A 50 17.87 6.11 6.94
C ARG A 50 19.05 6.33 7.87
N THR A 51 20.21 5.86 7.42
CA THR A 51 21.48 6.17 8.10
C THR A 51 21.94 7.59 7.76
N ALA A 52 22.90 8.14 8.53
CA ALA A 52 23.49 9.45 8.24
C ALA A 52 24.11 9.49 6.82
N ALA A 53 24.71 8.39 6.37
CA ALA A 53 25.26 8.27 5.00
C ALA A 53 24.18 8.32 3.90
N GLN A 54 22.97 7.90 4.23
CA GLN A 54 21.83 7.90 3.30
C GLN A 54 20.98 9.18 3.39
N ALA A 55 21.26 10.09 4.33
CA ALA A 55 20.46 11.28 4.56
C ALA A 55 20.30 12.18 3.31
N SER A 56 21.35 12.24 2.48
CA SER A 56 21.38 12.99 1.21
C SER A 56 20.94 12.17 -0.01
N SER A 57 20.53 10.91 0.15
CA SER A 57 20.12 10.07 -0.97
C SER A 57 18.91 10.65 -1.68
N PRO A 58 18.91 10.77 -3.04
CA PRO A 58 17.76 11.22 -3.82
C PRO A 58 16.68 10.15 -3.97
N LEU A 59 16.89 8.94 -3.46
CA LEU A 59 15.94 7.84 -3.58
C LEU A 59 14.66 8.17 -2.81
N ALA A 60 13.52 8.02 -3.49
CA ALA A 60 12.19 8.29 -2.96
C ALA A 60 11.15 7.38 -3.61
N PRO A 61 10.03 7.11 -2.93
CA PRO A 61 8.92 6.37 -3.53
C PRO A 61 8.48 6.98 -4.85
N VAL A 62 8.28 6.12 -5.85
CA VAL A 62 7.77 6.55 -7.16
C VAL A 62 6.35 7.09 -7.01
N ALA A 63 6.14 8.32 -7.44
CA ALA A 63 4.82 8.92 -7.44
C ALA A 63 3.87 8.17 -8.38
N GLY A 64 2.66 7.92 -7.92
CA GLY A 64 1.62 7.32 -8.75
C GLY A 64 1.16 8.29 -9.85
N LYS A 65 0.94 7.80 -11.06
CA LYS A 65 0.35 8.58 -12.13
C LYS A 65 -1.16 8.70 -11.89
N LEU A 66 -1.66 9.92 -11.83
CA LEU A 66 -3.06 10.22 -11.50
C LEU A 66 -3.94 10.46 -12.73
N THR A 67 -3.33 10.51 -13.91
CA THR A 67 -4.00 10.77 -15.19
C THR A 67 -3.96 9.54 -16.08
N VAL A 68 -4.92 9.47 -16.99
CA VAL A 68 -4.97 8.41 -18.01
C VAL A 68 -3.72 8.48 -18.90
N THR A 69 -3.10 7.33 -19.16
CA THR A 69 -2.05 7.21 -20.16
C THR A 69 -2.69 6.85 -21.50
N PRO A 70 -2.47 7.63 -22.56
CA PRO A 70 -2.91 7.26 -23.90
C PRO A 70 -2.36 5.89 -24.30
N ALA A 71 -3.16 5.07 -25.00
CA ALA A 71 -2.74 3.73 -25.41
C ALA A 71 -1.45 3.75 -26.26
N ALA A 72 -1.24 4.77 -27.08
CA ALA A 72 -0.04 4.93 -27.90
C ALA A 72 1.25 5.14 -27.09
N ASP A 73 1.12 5.62 -25.85
CA ASP A 73 2.26 5.88 -24.96
C ASP A 73 2.68 4.64 -24.17
N ILE A 74 1.84 3.58 -24.16
CA ILE A 74 2.11 2.32 -23.46
C ILE A 74 3.02 1.45 -24.33
N LYS A 75 4.26 1.23 -23.88
CA LYS A 75 5.33 0.58 -24.64
C LYS A 75 5.22 -0.96 -24.61
N ILE A 76 4.05 -1.50 -24.97
CA ILE A 76 3.78 -2.95 -24.92
C ILE A 76 4.73 -3.76 -25.84
N SER A 77 5.19 -3.18 -26.94
CA SER A 77 6.12 -3.84 -27.87
C SER A 77 7.52 -4.08 -27.29
N GLN A 78 7.88 -3.41 -26.19
CA GLN A 78 9.15 -3.64 -25.47
C GLN A 78 9.08 -4.84 -24.54
N LEU A 79 7.86 -5.29 -24.22
CA LEU A 79 7.65 -6.38 -23.26
C LEU A 79 7.89 -7.73 -23.94
N LYS A 80 8.64 -8.59 -23.25
CA LYS A 80 9.04 -9.90 -23.74
C LYS A 80 8.43 -11.00 -22.90
N LEU A 81 7.89 -12.00 -23.55
CA LEU A 81 7.29 -13.21 -22.96
C LEU A 81 7.91 -14.46 -23.56
N PRO A 82 7.75 -15.63 -22.94
CA PRO A 82 8.12 -16.92 -23.54
C PRO A 82 7.38 -17.16 -24.86
N PRO A 83 7.95 -17.98 -25.76
CA PRO A 83 7.32 -18.34 -27.04
C PRO A 83 5.89 -18.86 -26.88
N GLY A 84 4.99 -18.48 -27.80
CA GLY A 84 3.58 -18.84 -27.79
C GLY A 84 2.69 -17.95 -26.92
N PHE A 85 3.25 -17.20 -25.98
CA PHE A 85 2.49 -16.21 -25.22
C PHE A 85 2.32 -14.90 -25.98
N LYS A 86 1.16 -14.28 -25.80
CA LYS A 86 0.83 -12.95 -26.31
C LYS A 86 0.44 -12.04 -25.15
N LEU A 87 0.85 -10.79 -25.26
CA LEU A 87 0.45 -9.71 -24.37
C LEU A 87 -0.28 -8.66 -25.15
N GLU A 88 -1.51 -8.37 -24.76
CA GLU A 88 -2.36 -7.38 -25.43
C GLU A 88 -2.75 -6.31 -24.41
N LEU A 89 -2.86 -5.05 -24.86
CA LEU A 89 -3.45 -3.99 -24.07
C LEU A 89 -4.96 -4.24 -24.01
N TRP A 90 -5.41 -4.72 -22.85
CA TRP A 90 -6.81 -5.10 -22.67
C TRP A 90 -7.68 -3.88 -22.33
N SER A 91 -7.22 -2.98 -21.46
CA SER A 91 -7.93 -1.76 -21.07
C SER A 91 -6.95 -0.67 -20.66
N THR A 92 -7.36 0.59 -20.86
CA THR A 92 -6.74 1.81 -20.34
C THR A 92 -7.78 2.65 -19.62
N GLY A 93 -7.38 3.77 -19.05
CA GLY A 93 -8.35 4.68 -18.42
C GLY A 93 -8.63 4.37 -16.95
N THR A 94 -7.78 3.54 -16.33
CA THR A 94 -7.86 3.20 -14.91
C THR A 94 -6.58 3.62 -14.16
N PRO A 95 -6.26 4.92 -14.06
CA PRO A 95 -5.04 5.39 -13.41
C PRO A 95 -4.89 4.80 -11.99
N GLY A 96 -3.70 4.29 -11.67
CA GLY A 96 -3.41 3.72 -10.36
C GLY A 96 -4.04 2.36 -10.09
N VAL A 97 -4.52 1.65 -11.11
CA VAL A 97 -5.14 0.32 -10.99
C VAL A 97 -4.24 -0.66 -10.25
N ARG A 98 -4.86 -1.43 -9.34
CA ARG A 98 -4.20 -2.50 -8.59
C ARG A 98 -5.00 -3.79 -8.60
N ALA A 99 -5.50 -4.22 -7.43
CA ALA A 99 -6.26 -5.47 -7.33
C ALA A 99 -7.56 -5.40 -8.13
N MET A 100 -7.87 -6.50 -8.77
CA MET A 100 -9.07 -6.68 -9.60
C MET A 100 -9.89 -7.84 -9.07
N SER A 101 -11.21 -7.74 -9.20
CA SER A 101 -12.14 -8.85 -8.97
C SER A 101 -13.18 -8.88 -10.08
N ARG A 102 -13.65 -10.09 -10.44
CA ARG A 102 -14.60 -10.31 -11.52
C ARG A 102 -15.97 -10.61 -10.95
N GLY A 103 -16.99 -9.93 -11.45
CA GLY A 103 -18.39 -10.23 -11.20
C GLY A 103 -18.93 -11.36 -12.08
N ASP A 104 -20.11 -11.86 -11.75
CA ASP A 104 -20.76 -12.96 -12.46
C ASP A 104 -21.17 -12.55 -13.89
N SER A 105 -21.53 -11.29 -14.12
CA SER A 105 -21.82 -10.71 -15.43
C SER A 105 -20.57 -10.54 -16.31
N GLY A 106 -19.38 -10.74 -15.78
CA GLY A 106 -18.11 -10.54 -16.48
C GLY A 106 -17.48 -9.17 -16.30
N LYS A 107 -18.16 -8.24 -15.64
CA LYS A 107 -17.59 -6.94 -15.26
C LYS A 107 -16.39 -7.12 -14.34
N ILE A 108 -15.37 -6.27 -14.51
CA ILE A 108 -14.20 -6.24 -13.65
C ILE A 108 -14.29 -5.02 -12.72
N TYR A 109 -14.12 -5.25 -11.43
CA TYR A 109 -14.02 -4.19 -10.43
C TYR A 109 -12.55 -4.05 -10.00
N ALA A 110 -12.00 -2.85 -10.15
CA ALA A 110 -10.58 -2.60 -9.94
C ALA A 110 -10.36 -1.46 -8.95
N GLY A 111 -9.69 -1.76 -7.85
CA GLY A 111 -9.29 -0.78 -6.85
C GLY A 111 -8.02 -0.04 -7.24
N THR A 112 -7.81 1.16 -6.67
CA THR A 112 -6.63 1.98 -6.92
C THR A 112 -5.99 2.42 -5.61
N ARG A 113 -4.68 2.65 -5.62
CA ARG A 113 -4.02 3.19 -4.43
C ARG A 113 -4.00 4.71 -4.41
N PRO A 114 -3.43 5.41 -5.41
CA PRO A 114 -3.20 6.85 -5.28
C PRO A 114 -4.48 7.68 -5.42
N LEU A 115 -5.48 7.21 -6.17
CA LEU A 115 -6.72 7.96 -6.45
C LEU A 115 -7.86 7.66 -5.50
N GLY A 116 -7.78 6.57 -4.73
CA GLY A 116 -8.86 6.20 -3.82
C GLY A 116 -10.17 5.81 -4.50
N ARG A 117 -10.09 5.25 -5.72
CA ARG A 117 -11.22 4.91 -6.57
C ARG A 117 -11.37 3.42 -6.78
N VAL A 118 -12.61 3.01 -7.01
CA VAL A 118 -12.94 1.72 -7.61
C VAL A 118 -13.53 1.97 -8.99
N TYR A 119 -12.97 1.33 -10.00
CA TYR A 119 -13.48 1.33 -11.36
C TYR A 119 -14.30 0.06 -11.62
N GLU A 120 -15.41 0.21 -12.32
CA GLU A 120 -16.07 -0.89 -13.02
C GLU A 120 -15.62 -0.84 -14.49
N ILE A 121 -15.18 -1.97 -15.00
CA ILE A 121 -14.76 -2.11 -16.40
C ILE A 121 -15.71 -3.12 -17.05
N THR A 122 -16.34 -2.69 -18.14
CA THR A 122 -17.27 -3.52 -18.93
C THR A 122 -16.64 -3.81 -20.28
N ASP A 123 -16.72 -5.07 -20.72
CA ASP A 123 -16.35 -5.50 -22.05
C ASP A 123 -17.62 -5.77 -22.87
N THR A 124 -17.82 -5.02 -23.95
CA THR A 124 -18.94 -5.19 -24.88
C THR A 124 -18.39 -5.42 -26.27
N GLY A 125 -18.32 -6.70 -26.69
CA GLY A 125 -17.83 -7.06 -28.02
C GLY A 125 -16.39 -6.64 -28.29
N GLY A 126 -15.53 -6.64 -27.28
CA GLY A 126 -14.13 -6.24 -27.40
C GLY A 126 -13.87 -4.76 -27.11
N VAL A 127 -14.89 -3.94 -26.95
CA VAL A 127 -14.78 -2.53 -26.53
C VAL A 127 -14.87 -2.47 -25.00
N ARG A 128 -13.80 -1.98 -24.36
CA ARG A 128 -13.72 -1.85 -22.89
C ARG A 128 -13.96 -0.41 -22.48
N THR A 129 -14.94 -0.23 -21.61
CA THR A 129 -15.25 1.07 -21.01
C THR A 129 -15.08 0.99 -19.50
N SER A 130 -14.59 2.07 -18.91
CA SER A 130 -14.43 2.15 -17.45
C SER A 130 -15.22 3.33 -16.89
N ARG A 131 -15.83 3.14 -15.70
CA ARG A 131 -16.46 4.21 -14.93
C ARG A 131 -16.07 4.09 -13.47
N VAL A 132 -16.07 5.19 -12.76
CA VAL A 132 -15.88 5.21 -11.31
C VAL A 132 -17.18 4.80 -10.62
N VAL A 133 -17.12 3.78 -9.76
CA VAL A 133 -18.28 3.32 -8.96
C VAL A 133 -18.13 3.67 -7.49
N VAL A 134 -16.92 3.85 -7.00
CA VAL A 134 -16.62 4.33 -5.65
C VAL A 134 -15.47 5.33 -5.75
N ASP A 135 -15.55 6.42 -4.98
CA ASP A 135 -14.52 7.48 -4.95
C ASP A 135 -14.22 7.89 -3.50
N LYS A 136 -13.10 8.57 -3.30
CA LYS A 136 -12.68 9.19 -2.03
C LYS A 136 -12.46 8.19 -0.88
N LEU A 137 -12.03 6.97 -1.19
CA LEU A 137 -11.57 6.01 -0.20
C LEU A 137 -10.03 5.99 -0.14
N ASP A 138 -9.47 5.64 1.02
CA ASP A 138 -8.03 5.48 1.15
C ASP A 138 -7.62 4.06 0.70
N GLN A 139 -6.97 3.94 -0.46
CA GLN A 139 -6.40 2.70 -0.99
C GLN A 139 -7.42 1.53 -1.09
N PRO A 140 -8.55 1.68 -1.79
CA PRO A 140 -9.55 0.62 -1.88
C PRO A 140 -9.06 -0.60 -2.67
N ALA A 141 -9.25 -1.79 -2.12
CA ALA A 141 -9.14 -3.09 -2.79
C ALA A 141 -10.53 -3.70 -2.94
N THR A 142 -10.71 -4.55 -3.94
CA THR A 142 -12.01 -5.10 -4.32
C THR A 142 -12.07 -6.61 -4.17
N LEU A 143 -13.23 -7.12 -3.78
CA LEU A 143 -13.57 -8.53 -3.77
C LEU A 143 -15.03 -8.73 -4.19
N MET A 144 -15.25 -9.43 -5.30
CA MET A 144 -16.59 -9.95 -5.63
C MET A 144 -16.83 -11.27 -4.89
N HIS A 145 -17.94 -11.35 -4.15
CA HIS A 145 -18.32 -12.55 -3.44
C HIS A 145 -19.85 -12.69 -3.40
N LYS A 146 -20.38 -13.78 -3.95
CA LYS A 146 -21.81 -14.12 -3.96
C LYS A 146 -22.71 -12.96 -4.41
N GLY A 147 -22.38 -12.33 -5.55
CA GLY A 147 -23.15 -11.24 -6.15
C GLY A 147 -22.98 -9.87 -5.48
N SER A 148 -22.16 -9.76 -4.42
CA SER A 148 -21.86 -8.52 -3.73
C SER A 148 -20.41 -8.07 -3.97
N LEU A 149 -20.20 -6.77 -4.18
CA LEU A 149 -18.87 -6.18 -4.21
C LEU A 149 -18.49 -5.70 -2.81
N TYR A 150 -17.44 -6.27 -2.25
CA TYR A 150 -16.79 -5.77 -1.04
C TYR A 150 -15.64 -4.85 -1.42
N VAL A 151 -15.56 -3.70 -0.78
CA VAL A 151 -14.47 -2.73 -0.95
C VAL A 151 -13.77 -2.54 0.39
N PHE A 152 -12.53 -2.99 0.46
CA PHE A 152 -11.68 -2.86 1.65
C PHE A 152 -10.73 -1.68 1.46
N ALA A 153 -10.96 -0.61 2.19
CA ALA A 153 -10.07 0.55 2.28
C ALA A 153 -9.22 0.47 3.56
N VAL A 154 -8.34 1.43 3.77
CA VAL A 154 -7.48 1.47 4.98
C VAL A 154 -8.32 1.41 6.26
N ASP A 155 -9.37 2.21 6.34
CA ASP A 155 -10.20 2.43 7.52
C ASP A 155 -11.69 2.12 7.31
N LYS A 156 -12.05 1.54 6.16
CA LYS A 156 -13.45 1.24 5.82
C LYS A 156 -13.61 -0.09 5.12
N VAL A 157 -14.73 -0.75 5.38
CA VAL A 157 -15.22 -1.87 4.59
C VAL A 157 -16.65 -1.56 4.15
N LEU A 158 -16.88 -1.53 2.85
CA LEU A 158 -18.17 -1.28 2.24
C LEU A 158 -18.62 -2.52 1.45
N ARG A 159 -19.91 -2.86 1.51
CA ARG A 159 -20.52 -3.93 0.73
C ARG A 159 -21.62 -3.37 -0.14
N PHE A 160 -21.59 -3.68 -1.43
CA PHE A 160 -22.56 -3.27 -2.43
C PHE A 160 -23.30 -4.50 -2.94
N ASP A 161 -24.51 -4.72 -2.43
CA ASP A 161 -25.33 -5.89 -2.78
C ASP A 161 -26.01 -5.69 -4.14
N GLY A 162 -25.78 -6.60 -5.09
CA GLY A 162 -26.38 -6.53 -6.42
C GLY A 162 -25.87 -5.39 -7.32
N ILE A 163 -24.64 -4.91 -7.12
CA ILE A 163 -24.04 -3.80 -7.89
C ILE A 163 -24.03 -4.05 -9.40
N GLU A 164 -23.99 -5.31 -9.83
CA GLU A 164 -23.99 -5.65 -11.26
C GLU A 164 -25.32 -5.36 -11.94
N SER A 165 -26.43 -5.47 -11.22
CA SER A 165 -27.78 -5.17 -11.71
C SER A 165 -28.24 -3.75 -11.37
N ASN A 166 -27.77 -3.20 -10.24
CA ASN A 166 -28.07 -1.82 -9.83
C ASN A 166 -26.79 -1.04 -9.56
N PRO A 167 -26.26 -0.32 -10.56
CA PRO A 167 -25.00 0.41 -10.43
C PRO A 167 -25.06 1.60 -9.44
N ASN A 168 -26.25 1.99 -8.98
CA ASN A 168 -26.47 3.08 -8.02
C ASN A 168 -26.82 2.56 -6.62
N VAL A 169 -26.64 1.25 -6.36
CA VAL A 169 -26.89 0.66 -5.05
C VAL A 169 -26.07 1.38 -3.97
N GLN A 170 -26.71 1.69 -2.85
CA GLN A 170 -26.00 2.28 -1.72
C GLN A 170 -25.25 1.20 -0.95
N PRO A 171 -24.02 1.49 -0.48
CA PRO A 171 -23.25 0.52 0.27
C PRO A 171 -23.81 0.28 1.67
N VAL A 172 -23.68 -0.95 2.14
CA VAL A 172 -23.75 -1.29 3.56
C VAL A 172 -22.37 -1.05 4.18
N ASP A 173 -22.30 -0.22 5.22
CA ASP A 173 -21.07 0.00 5.97
C ASP A 173 -20.79 -1.18 6.92
N MET A 174 -19.74 -1.94 6.65
CA MET A 174 -19.30 -3.11 7.41
C MET A 174 -18.11 -2.80 8.33
N THR A 175 -17.67 -1.55 8.40
CA THR A 175 -16.42 -1.12 9.06
C THR A 175 -16.33 -1.59 10.52
N ALA A 176 -17.43 -1.42 11.27
CA ALA A 176 -17.46 -1.80 12.68
C ALA A 176 -17.27 -3.32 12.89
N ALA A 177 -17.84 -4.14 11.98
CA ALA A 177 -17.74 -5.60 12.08
C ALA A 177 -16.31 -6.11 11.84
N PHE A 178 -15.56 -5.48 10.94
CA PHE A 178 -14.18 -5.87 10.65
C PHE A 178 -13.14 -5.27 11.60
N ASN A 179 -13.46 -4.17 12.29
CA ASN A 179 -12.60 -3.51 13.27
C ASN A 179 -11.13 -3.35 12.79
N LEU A 180 -10.96 -2.65 11.66
CA LEU A 180 -9.67 -2.48 11.01
C LEU A 180 -8.78 -1.48 11.76
N PRO A 181 -7.46 -1.73 11.90
CA PRO A 181 -6.50 -0.70 12.31
C PRO A 181 -6.51 0.47 11.31
N LYS A 182 -6.45 1.70 11.82
CA LYS A 182 -6.57 2.94 11.03
C LYS A 182 -5.23 3.48 10.51
N GLU A 183 -4.12 2.83 10.83
CA GLU A 183 -2.81 3.23 10.36
C GLU A 183 -2.73 3.11 8.83
N LYS A 184 -2.17 4.14 8.18
CA LYS A 184 -2.10 4.21 6.70
C LYS A 184 -0.87 3.51 6.13
N HIS A 185 0.22 3.45 6.89
CA HIS A 185 1.48 2.87 6.44
C HIS A 185 1.35 1.35 6.34
N HIS A 186 1.74 0.75 5.19
CA HIS A 186 1.62 -0.68 4.87
C HIS A 186 0.22 -1.27 5.06
N ASN A 187 -0.81 -0.49 4.87
CA ASN A 187 -2.17 -0.89 5.21
C ASN A 187 -3.08 -1.11 3.99
N TRP A 188 -2.52 -1.43 2.82
CA TRP A 188 -3.26 -1.94 1.68
C TRP A 188 -3.97 -3.24 2.08
N LYS A 189 -5.30 -3.28 1.95
CA LYS A 189 -6.14 -4.40 2.38
C LYS A 189 -6.46 -5.34 1.22
N TYR A 190 -5.45 -5.93 0.59
CA TYR A 190 -5.71 -6.99 -0.37
C TYR A 190 -6.55 -8.09 0.29
N VAL A 191 -7.63 -8.53 -0.35
CA VAL A 191 -8.58 -9.47 0.23
C VAL A 191 -8.92 -10.56 -0.78
N ARG A 192 -8.97 -11.82 -0.31
CA ARG A 192 -9.46 -12.97 -1.08
C ARG A 192 -10.27 -13.89 -0.19
N VAL A 193 -11.15 -14.68 -0.83
CA VAL A 193 -11.85 -15.78 -0.17
C VAL A 193 -10.92 -16.98 -0.07
N GLY A 194 -10.76 -17.50 1.13
CA GLY A 194 -10.01 -18.73 1.35
C GLY A 194 -10.82 -19.99 1.04
N PRO A 195 -10.16 -21.15 1.00
CA PRO A 195 -10.82 -22.45 0.75
C PRO A 195 -11.83 -22.83 1.84
N ASP A 196 -11.78 -22.16 3.00
CA ASP A 196 -12.73 -22.27 4.11
C ASP A 196 -13.91 -21.29 4.01
N GLY A 197 -14.00 -20.52 2.90
CA GLY A 197 -15.04 -19.52 2.68
C GLY A 197 -14.86 -18.22 3.46
N LYS A 198 -13.78 -18.08 4.23
CA LYS A 198 -13.47 -16.86 5.01
C LYS A 198 -12.70 -15.84 4.17
N PHE A 199 -12.80 -14.57 4.54
CA PHE A 199 -12.03 -13.47 3.97
C PHE A 199 -10.68 -13.36 4.66
N TYR A 200 -9.60 -13.43 3.90
CA TYR A 200 -8.23 -13.26 4.37
C TYR A 200 -7.77 -11.85 4.06
N VAL A 201 -7.20 -11.17 5.06
CA VAL A 201 -6.82 -9.75 4.97
C VAL A 201 -5.47 -9.54 5.68
N PRO A 202 -4.47 -8.91 5.03
CA PRO A 202 -3.21 -8.56 5.67
C PRO A 202 -3.32 -7.22 6.39
N PHE A 203 -2.54 -7.09 7.47
CA PHE A 203 -2.36 -5.88 8.28
C PHE A 203 -0.87 -5.64 8.44
N GLY A 204 -0.32 -4.69 7.70
CA GLY A 204 1.11 -4.42 7.72
C GLY A 204 1.58 -3.70 8.98
N ALA A 205 2.89 -3.52 9.08
CA ALA A 205 3.51 -2.75 10.15
C ALA A 205 3.23 -1.25 10.00
N PRO A 206 3.06 -0.49 11.09
CA PRO A 206 2.76 0.94 11.05
C PRO A 206 4.01 1.81 10.76
N CYS A 207 5.14 1.20 10.48
CA CYS A 207 6.45 1.82 10.33
C CYS A 207 7.31 1.09 9.30
N ASN A 208 8.41 1.72 8.88
CA ASN A 208 9.44 1.00 8.13
C ASN A 208 10.08 -0.09 8.99
N ILE A 209 10.54 0.29 10.17
CA ILE A 209 11.10 -0.60 11.20
C ILE A 209 10.83 0.00 12.58
N CYS A 210 10.21 -0.75 13.47
CA CYS A 210 9.95 -0.36 14.86
C CYS A 210 9.51 -1.57 15.68
N VAL A 211 9.66 -1.48 17.00
CA VAL A 211 8.88 -2.33 17.91
C VAL A 211 7.40 -2.01 17.70
N LEU A 212 6.58 -3.02 17.47
CA LEU A 212 5.17 -2.82 17.17
C LEU A 212 4.44 -2.16 18.36
N PRO A 213 3.66 -1.08 18.13
CA PRO A 213 2.95 -0.39 19.20
C PRO A 213 1.76 -1.18 19.75
N GLY A 214 1.31 -2.20 19.03
CA GLY A 214 0.21 -3.06 19.43
C GLY A 214 0.18 -4.38 18.65
N PRO A 215 -0.57 -5.35 19.15
CA PRO A 215 -0.63 -6.68 18.55
C PRO A 215 -1.44 -6.73 17.24
N GLU A 216 -2.13 -5.65 16.87
CA GLU A 216 -2.99 -5.57 15.69
C GLU A 216 -2.22 -5.41 14.37
N TYR A 217 -0.91 -5.21 14.41
CA TYR A 217 -0.05 -4.96 13.25
C TYR A 217 0.80 -6.17 12.87
N ALA A 218 1.34 -6.13 11.66
CA ALA A 218 2.23 -7.14 11.11
C ALA A 218 1.63 -8.55 11.14
N GLN A 219 0.37 -8.69 10.68
CA GLN A 219 -0.43 -9.91 10.75
C GLN A 219 -1.12 -10.23 9.43
N ILE A 220 -1.51 -11.50 9.28
CA ILE A 220 -2.59 -11.89 8.37
C ILE A 220 -3.75 -12.41 9.25
N ARG A 221 -4.94 -11.91 8.97
CA ARG A 221 -6.17 -12.32 9.66
C ARG A 221 -7.16 -12.93 8.67
N ARG A 222 -8.09 -13.73 9.19
CA ARG A 222 -9.28 -14.16 8.45
C ARG A 222 -10.55 -13.86 9.24
N TYR A 223 -11.63 -13.64 8.50
CA TYR A 223 -12.95 -13.28 9.00
C TYR A 223 -14.02 -14.08 8.29
N ASN A 224 -15.18 -14.27 8.90
CA ASN A 224 -16.37 -14.61 8.15
C ASN A 224 -16.75 -13.44 7.21
N PRO A 225 -17.52 -13.66 6.12
CA PRO A 225 -17.91 -12.59 5.19
C PRO A 225 -18.69 -11.44 5.84
N ASP A 226 -19.34 -11.67 6.98
CA ASP A 226 -20.04 -10.66 7.78
C ASP A 226 -19.12 -9.87 8.74
N GLY A 227 -17.82 -10.17 8.78
CA GLY A 227 -16.84 -9.54 9.65
C GLY A 227 -16.68 -10.21 11.01
N SER A 228 -17.52 -11.18 11.36
CA SER A 228 -17.42 -11.94 12.60
C SER A 228 -16.30 -12.98 12.56
N GLY A 229 -16.01 -13.63 13.69
CA GLY A 229 -15.10 -14.78 13.76
C GLY A 229 -13.66 -14.45 13.38
N MET A 230 -13.17 -13.26 13.73
CA MET A 230 -11.79 -12.82 13.46
C MET A 230 -10.78 -13.77 14.09
N GLU A 231 -9.81 -14.20 13.30
CA GLU A 231 -8.69 -15.02 13.73
C GLU A 231 -7.38 -14.49 13.17
N VAL A 232 -6.35 -14.37 14.00
CA VAL A 232 -4.97 -14.15 13.56
C VAL A 232 -4.40 -15.50 13.11
N ILE A 233 -3.91 -15.56 11.88
CA ILE A 233 -3.36 -16.79 11.30
C ILE A 233 -1.86 -16.77 11.11
N ALA A 234 -1.27 -15.57 10.97
CA ALA A 234 0.17 -15.35 10.87
C ALA A 234 0.56 -14.05 11.56
N THR A 235 1.76 -14.01 12.12
CA THR A 235 2.36 -12.83 12.77
C THR A 235 3.75 -12.54 12.21
N GLY A 236 4.33 -11.37 12.53
CA GLY A 236 5.66 -11.01 12.05
C GLY A 236 5.73 -10.75 10.53
N VAL A 237 4.61 -10.42 9.90
CA VAL A 237 4.49 -10.16 8.47
C VAL A 237 4.49 -8.65 8.25
N ARG A 238 5.64 -8.09 7.79
CA ARG A 238 5.79 -6.64 7.70
C ARG A 238 4.82 -5.97 6.73
N ASN A 239 4.75 -6.44 5.50
CA ASN A 239 3.93 -5.81 4.46
C ASN A 239 3.59 -6.79 3.34
N THR A 240 2.57 -7.60 3.53
CA THR A 240 2.02 -8.46 2.49
C THR A 240 1.18 -7.64 1.52
N GLN A 241 1.52 -7.71 0.25
CA GLN A 241 0.77 -7.03 -0.81
C GLN A 241 -0.10 -7.99 -1.62
N GLY A 242 0.28 -9.26 -1.73
CA GLY A 242 -0.48 -10.25 -2.49
C GLY A 242 -0.35 -11.65 -1.90
N PHE A 243 -1.38 -12.44 -2.07
CA PHE A 243 -1.40 -13.84 -1.65
C PHE A 243 -2.41 -14.64 -2.46
N ASP A 244 -2.21 -15.95 -2.47
CA ASP A 244 -3.14 -16.91 -3.06
C ASP A 244 -3.04 -18.25 -2.33
N PHE A 245 -3.96 -19.15 -2.63
CA PHE A 245 -4.03 -20.47 -2.03
C PHE A 245 -3.51 -21.53 -3.00
N HIS A 246 -2.58 -22.35 -2.54
CA HIS A 246 -2.06 -23.45 -3.36
C HIS A 246 -3.22 -24.36 -3.85
N PRO A 247 -3.33 -24.62 -5.15
CA PRO A 247 -4.51 -25.29 -5.72
C PRO A 247 -4.78 -26.68 -5.15
N VAL A 248 -3.73 -27.40 -4.71
CA VAL A 248 -3.82 -28.75 -4.18
C VAL A 248 -3.85 -28.76 -2.66
N THR A 249 -2.83 -28.18 -1.98
CA THR A 249 -2.71 -28.22 -0.51
C THR A 249 -3.64 -27.26 0.21
N LYS A 250 -4.20 -26.27 -0.50
CA LYS A 250 -5.04 -25.19 0.04
C LYS A 250 -4.33 -24.27 1.03
N GLU A 251 -3.04 -24.37 1.20
CA GLU A 251 -2.24 -23.52 2.06
C GLU A 251 -2.08 -22.14 1.46
N LEU A 252 -1.98 -21.15 2.34
CA LEU A 252 -1.77 -19.75 1.96
C LEU A 252 -0.30 -19.52 1.58
N TRP A 253 -0.08 -18.96 0.39
CA TRP A 253 1.20 -18.43 -0.04
C TRP A 253 1.09 -16.92 -0.21
N PHE A 254 2.10 -16.18 0.25
CA PHE A 254 2.03 -14.72 0.26
C PHE A 254 3.38 -14.07 0.02
N THR A 255 3.33 -12.88 -0.59
CA THR A 255 4.48 -12.00 -0.76
C THR A 255 4.68 -11.11 0.46
N ASN A 256 5.93 -10.76 0.78
CA ASN A 256 6.22 -9.84 1.88
C ASN A 256 7.35 -8.88 1.50
N HIS A 257 7.09 -7.58 1.69
CA HIS A 257 8.12 -6.54 1.53
C HIS A 257 8.93 -6.41 2.81
N SER A 258 10.22 -6.50 2.69
CA SER A 258 11.17 -6.27 3.77
C SER A 258 11.39 -4.77 4.05
N ARG A 259 12.15 -4.45 5.11
CA ARG A 259 12.41 -3.05 5.49
C ARG A 259 13.25 -2.30 4.47
N ASP A 260 13.07 -0.99 4.42
CA ASP A 260 13.89 -0.08 3.63
C ASP A 260 15.18 0.31 4.37
N TRP A 261 16.17 0.82 3.65
CA TRP A 261 17.35 1.51 4.15
C TRP A 261 18.38 0.65 4.91
N LEU A 262 18.33 -0.68 4.80
CA LEU A 262 19.38 -1.54 5.35
C LEU A 262 20.54 -1.77 4.35
N GLY A 263 20.29 -1.59 3.07
CA GLY A 263 21.23 -1.71 1.97
C GLY A 263 20.50 -1.92 0.65
N ASP A 264 21.22 -1.87 -0.47
CA ASP A 264 20.63 -2.09 -1.81
C ASP A 264 20.12 -3.54 -1.98
N ASP A 265 20.88 -4.51 -1.48
CA ASP A 265 20.59 -5.94 -1.65
C ASP A 265 20.00 -6.60 -0.39
N THR A 266 19.76 -5.81 0.68
CA THR A 266 19.42 -6.36 1.99
C THR A 266 18.35 -5.52 2.69
N PRO A 267 17.32 -6.14 3.30
CA PRO A 267 16.93 -7.55 3.17
C PRO A 267 16.17 -7.78 1.85
N ASP A 268 16.21 -9.03 1.36
CA ASP A 268 15.36 -9.41 0.24
C ASP A 268 13.86 -9.29 0.59
N ASP A 269 13.05 -8.91 -0.39
CA ASP A 269 11.63 -9.22 -0.38
C ASP A 269 11.44 -10.75 -0.52
N SER A 270 10.30 -11.28 -0.13
CA SER A 270 10.18 -12.73 -0.03
C SER A 270 8.82 -13.27 -0.45
N LEU A 271 8.86 -14.53 -0.85
CA LEU A 271 7.71 -15.42 -0.99
C LEU A 271 7.67 -16.37 0.20
N ASN A 272 6.52 -16.45 0.84
CA ASN A 272 6.32 -17.18 2.08
C ASN A 272 5.15 -18.16 1.94
N ARG A 273 5.12 -19.20 2.78
CA ARG A 273 4.06 -20.21 2.87
C ARG A 273 3.61 -20.33 4.32
N LEU A 274 2.32 -20.30 4.55
CA LEU A 274 1.69 -20.60 5.83
C LEU A 274 1.22 -22.05 5.84
N SER A 275 2.03 -22.93 6.40
CA SER A 275 1.73 -24.38 6.53
C SER A 275 0.97 -24.73 7.79
N ALA A 276 0.97 -23.83 8.77
CA ALA A 276 0.23 -24.00 10.03
C ALA A 276 -0.22 -22.64 10.57
N LYS A 277 -1.40 -22.58 11.16
CA LYS A 277 -1.91 -21.39 11.84
C LYS A 277 -0.97 -20.98 12.98
N GLY A 278 -0.71 -19.66 13.09
CA GLY A 278 0.06 -19.06 14.17
C GLY A 278 1.57 -18.97 13.90
N GLN A 279 2.05 -19.33 12.70
CA GLN A 279 3.45 -19.14 12.35
C GLN A 279 3.85 -17.66 12.43
N ASN A 280 5.12 -17.44 12.87
CA ASN A 280 5.73 -16.13 12.97
C ASN A 280 6.79 -15.97 11.86
N PHE A 281 6.71 -14.87 11.09
CA PHE A 281 7.61 -14.54 9.98
C PHE A 281 8.66 -13.48 10.32
N GLY A 282 8.82 -13.15 11.62
CA GLY A 282 10.00 -12.53 12.21
C GLY A 282 9.98 -11.01 12.41
N PHE A 283 9.21 -10.23 11.64
CA PHE A 283 9.21 -8.78 11.82
C PHE A 283 8.75 -8.39 13.25
N PRO A 284 9.43 -7.42 13.90
CA PRO A 284 10.50 -6.56 13.41
C PRO A 284 11.91 -7.10 13.64
N TYR A 285 12.10 -8.19 14.33
CA TYR A 285 13.39 -8.62 14.88
C TYR A 285 14.25 -9.46 13.92
N CYS A 286 13.60 -10.17 12.99
CA CYS A 286 14.25 -11.07 12.04
C CYS A 286 13.61 -10.93 10.66
N HIS A 287 14.45 -10.88 9.62
CA HIS A 287 14.02 -10.83 8.23
C HIS A 287 14.23 -12.18 7.55
N ASN A 288 13.17 -12.69 6.91
CA ASN A 288 13.19 -13.93 6.13
C ASN A 288 13.62 -15.20 6.91
N GLY A 289 13.63 -15.14 8.25
CA GLY A 289 14.07 -16.23 9.12
C GLY A 289 15.59 -16.38 9.24
N ILE A 290 16.39 -15.49 8.64
CA ILE A 290 17.85 -15.64 8.56
C ILE A 290 18.65 -14.42 9.00
N LEU A 291 18.07 -13.20 8.95
CA LEU A 291 18.80 -11.95 9.18
C LEU A 291 18.21 -11.21 10.39
N PRO A 292 18.92 -11.16 11.54
CA PRO A 292 18.55 -10.30 12.65
C PRO A 292 18.56 -8.82 12.26
N ASP A 293 17.59 -8.04 12.73
CA ASP A 293 17.56 -6.59 12.48
C ASP A 293 18.62 -5.89 13.35
N PRO A 294 19.47 -5.01 12.76
CA PRO A 294 20.52 -4.32 13.51
C PRO A 294 20.01 -3.18 14.40
N ASP A 295 18.84 -2.59 14.09
CA ASP A 295 18.28 -1.42 14.79
C ASP A 295 17.29 -1.83 15.87
N VAL A 296 16.53 -2.91 15.65
CA VAL A 296 15.54 -3.45 16.61
C VAL A 296 16.04 -4.78 17.14
N LYS A 297 16.93 -4.71 18.13
CA LYS A 297 17.65 -5.87 18.64
C LYS A 297 16.79 -6.75 19.54
N LYS A 298 16.93 -8.07 19.37
CA LYS A 298 16.40 -9.10 20.24
C LYS A 298 17.40 -10.26 20.30
N ALA A 299 17.61 -10.82 21.49
CA ALA A 299 18.39 -12.05 21.61
C ALA A 299 17.70 -13.18 20.84
N ASN A 300 18.47 -14.00 20.13
CA ASN A 300 17.97 -15.12 19.33
C ASN A 300 16.84 -14.71 18.39
N ALA A 301 17.00 -13.56 17.74
CA ALA A 301 15.92 -12.86 16.98
C ALA A 301 15.25 -13.76 15.92
N CYS A 302 15.99 -14.69 15.32
CA CYS A 302 15.47 -15.59 14.28
C CYS A 302 15.07 -16.99 14.80
N GLU A 303 15.21 -17.25 16.10
CA GLU A 303 14.78 -18.53 16.68
C GLU A 303 13.26 -18.69 16.61
N GLY A 304 12.78 -19.81 16.08
CA GLY A 304 11.35 -20.11 15.92
C GLY A 304 10.67 -19.28 14.81
N VAL A 305 11.41 -18.48 14.05
CA VAL A 305 10.88 -17.75 12.90
C VAL A 305 10.76 -18.69 11.71
N THR A 306 9.60 -18.65 11.05
CA THR A 306 9.38 -19.39 9.80
C THR A 306 10.20 -18.74 8.68
N PRO A 307 11.13 -19.47 8.04
CA PRO A 307 11.93 -18.92 6.96
C PRO A 307 11.10 -18.69 5.69
N ALA A 308 11.55 -17.75 4.88
CA ALA A 308 10.98 -17.56 3.54
C ALA A 308 11.19 -18.81 2.68
N VAL A 309 10.21 -19.12 1.84
CA VAL A 309 10.34 -20.18 0.82
C VAL A 309 11.32 -19.77 -0.25
N GLN A 310 11.24 -18.49 -0.69
CA GLN A 310 12.08 -17.95 -1.75
C GLN A 310 12.38 -16.47 -1.49
N LEU A 311 13.64 -16.11 -1.56
CA LEU A 311 14.09 -14.73 -1.62
C LEU A 311 13.86 -14.18 -3.04
N MET A 312 13.28 -12.99 -3.14
CA MET A 312 12.79 -12.43 -4.40
C MET A 312 13.62 -11.24 -4.91
N GLY A 313 14.76 -10.99 -4.26
CA GLY A 313 15.66 -9.86 -4.52
C GLY A 313 15.35 -8.64 -3.65
N GLY A 314 16.42 -7.92 -3.26
CA GLY A 314 16.34 -6.73 -2.43
C GLY A 314 15.44 -5.68 -3.06
N HIS A 315 14.44 -5.23 -2.30
CA HIS A 315 13.51 -4.15 -2.65
C HIS A 315 12.76 -4.33 -4.00
N SER A 316 12.59 -5.56 -4.47
CA SER A 316 11.91 -5.84 -5.76
C SER A 316 10.43 -5.44 -5.77
N ALA A 317 9.87 -5.13 -4.61
CA ALA A 317 8.48 -4.76 -4.38
C ALA A 317 7.52 -5.83 -4.94
N VAL A 318 7.63 -7.05 -4.38
CA VAL A 318 6.76 -8.19 -4.72
C VAL A 318 5.30 -7.90 -4.41
N MET A 319 4.44 -7.92 -5.41
CA MET A 319 3.03 -7.54 -5.31
C MET A 319 2.10 -8.76 -5.38
N GLY A 320 1.21 -8.78 -6.35
CA GLY A 320 0.27 -9.86 -6.57
C GLY A 320 0.96 -11.19 -6.84
N LEU A 321 0.35 -12.22 -6.29
CA LEU A 321 0.68 -13.62 -6.50
C LEU A 321 -0.59 -14.31 -7.02
N GLU A 322 -0.47 -15.15 -8.04
CA GLU A 322 -1.58 -15.92 -8.59
C GLU A 322 -1.09 -17.32 -8.98
N PHE A 323 -1.72 -18.36 -8.46
CA PHE A 323 -1.53 -19.72 -8.97
C PHE A 323 -2.35 -19.92 -10.24
N TYR A 324 -1.70 -20.26 -11.33
CA TYR A 324 -2.40 -20.51 -12.58
C TYR A 324 -3.17 -21.84 -12.52
N THR A 325 -4.47 -21.76 -12.58
CA THR A 325 -5.38 -22.92 -12.59
C THR A 325 -6.20 -23.05 -13.89
N GLY A 326 -5.97 -22.14 -14.85
CA GLY A 326 -6.61 -22.13 -16.16
C GLY A 326 -6.17 -23.28 -17.07
N ASN A 327 -6.78 -23.34 -18.24
CA ASN A 327 -6.49 -24.39 -19.24
C ASN A 327 -5.98 -23.82 -20.57
N MET A 328 -5.77 -22.50 -20.66
CA MET A 328 -5.25 -21.88 -21.88
C MET A 328 -3.75 -22.04 -22.02
N PHE A 329 -3.00 -21.91 -20.92
CA PHE A 329 -1.55 -22.04 -20.94
C PHE A 329 -1.14 -23.51 -21.02
N PRO A 330 0.05 -23.83 -21.54
CA PRO A 330 0.56 -25.21 -21.57
C PRO A 330 0.55 -25.90 -20.19
N ALA A 331 0.47 -27.22 -20.20
CA ALA A 331 0.32 -27.99 -18.97
C ALA A 331 1.41 -27.75 -17.92
N GLU A 332 2.63 -27.44 -18.36
CA GLU A 332 3.76 -27.12 -17.46
C GLU A 332 3.59 -25.83 -16.66
N TYR A 333 2.60 -24.97 -17.03
CA TYR A 333 2.24 -23.77 -16.27
C TYR A 333 1.16 -24.02 -15.22
N LYS A 334 0.51 -25.17 -15.25
CA LYS A 334 -0.53 -25.53 -14.28
C LYS A 334 0.05 -25.55 -12.87
N ASN A 335 -0.66 -24.90 -11.93
CA ASN A 335 -0.24 -24.73 -10.53
C ASN A 335 1.10 -23.99 -10.34
N THR A 336 1.61 -23.32 -11.38
CA THR A 336 2.75 -22.41 -11.26
C THR A 336 2.29 -21.08 -10.68
N MET A 337 3.08 -20.51 -9.79
CA MET A 337 2.85 -19.16 -9.26
C MET A 337 3.37 -18.11 -10.23
N PHE A 338 2.57 -17.10 -10.52
CA PHE A 338 3.01 -15.88 -11.17
C PHE A 338 3.12 -14.79 -10.11
N VAL A 339 4.26 -14.11 -10.03
CA VAL A 339 4.52 -13.07 -9.05
C VAL A 339 4.91 -11.78 -9.78
N ALA A 340 4.17 -10.70 -9.55
CA ALA A 340 4.51 -9.39 -10.07
C ALA A 340 5.52 -8.72 -9.12
N ARG A 341 6.66 -8.29 -9.68
CA ARG A 341 7.66 -7.46 -8.96
C ARG A 341 7.53 -6.04 -9.49
N LYS A 342 6.88 -5.21 -8.71
CA LYS A 342 6.55 -3.81 -9.09
C LYS A 342 7.79 -2.94 -9.33
N GLY A 343 8.89 -3.30 -8.69
CA GLY A 343 10.18 -2.64 -8.83
C GLY A 343 10.52 -1.66 -7.73
N SER A 344 11.83 -1.60 -7.46
CA SER A 344 12.45 -0.85 -6.37
C SER A 344 12.33 0.67 -6.53
N TRP A 345 12.33 1.38 -5.42
CA TRP A 345 12.49 2.83 -5.36
C TRP A 345 13.67 3.25 -4.47
N ASN A 346 14.07 2.41 -3.51
CA ASN A 346 15.08 2.65 -2.49
C ASN A 346 16.38 1.88 -2.77
N ARG A 347 16.72 1.70 -4.03
CA ARG A 347 17.90 0.97 -4.50
C ARG A 347 18.63 1.79 -5.57
N THR A 348 19.95 1.82 -5.52
CA THR A 348 20.80 2.56 -6.46
C THR A 348 20.64 2.02 -7.89
N VAL A 349 20.77 0.71 -8.08
CA VAL A 349 20.45 0.03 -9.34
C VAL A 349 19.11 -0.66 -9.19
N LYS A 350 18.12 -0.26 -9.98
CA LYS A 350 16.76 -0.77 -9.89
C LYS A 350 16.67 -2.28 -10.07
N ASN A 351 15.74 -2.91 -9.33
CA ASN A 351 15.46 -4.34 -9.35
C ASN A 351 13.94 -4.57 -9.42
N GLY A 352 13.52 -5.72 -9.96
CA GLY A 352 12.11 -6.00 -10.24
C GLY A 352 11.66 -5.37 -11.55
N TYR A 353 10.46 -4.78 -11.59
CA TYR A 353 9.82 -4.25 -12.81
C TYR A 353 9.59 -5.36 -13.84
N ASP A 354 9.08 -6.50 -13.37
CA ASP A 354 8.85 -7.68 -14.20
C ASP A 354 7.77 -8.58 -13.60
N VAL A 355 7.47 -9.64 -14.30
CA VAL A 355 6.70 -10.78 -13.79
C VAL A 355 7.60 -11.99 -13.84
N VAL A 356 7.67 -12.71 -12.73
CA VAL A 356 8.38 -13.98 -12.65
C VAL A 356 7.41 -15.13 -12.39
N MET A 357 7.80 -16.31 -12.82
CA MET A 357 7.18 -17.57 -12.41
C MET A 357 7.98 -18.18 -11.28
N VAL A 358 7.29 -18.76 -10.31
CA VAL A 358 7.89 -19.56 -9.26
C VAL A 358 7.27 -20.95 -9.29
N LYS A 359 8.09 -21.97 -9.51
CA LYS A 359 7.73 -23.38 -9.33
C LYS A 359 8.39 -23.86 -8.04
N ALA A 360 7.63 -24.51 -7.20
CA ALA A 360 8.12 -25.16 -5.99
C ALA A 360 7.34 -26.44 -5.78
N ASP A 361 7.89 -27.37 -5.00
CA ASP A 361 7.14 -28.51 -4.53
C ASP A 361 5.97 -28.03 -3.64
N ALA A 362 4.96 -28.87 -3.48
CA ALA A 362 3.76 -28.50 -2.72
C ALA A 362 4.06 -28.17 -1.25
N ASP A 363 5.16 -28.70 -0.70
CA ASP A 363 5.66 -28.39 0.65
C ASP A 363 6.59 -27.16 0.69
N GLY A 364 6.78 -26.49 -0.43
CA GLY A 364 7.61 -25.27 -0.55
C GLY A 364 9.09 -25.53 -0.80
N LYS A 365 9.51 -26.79 -0.98
CA LYS A 365 10.89 -27.10 -1.31
C LYS A 365 11.21 -26.87 -2.77
N ASN A 366 12.50 -26.84 -3.09
CA ASN A 366 13.05 -26.70 -4.44
C ASN A 366 12.47 -25.54 -5.26
N PRO A 367 12.33 -24.32 -4.69
CA PRO A 367 11.78 -23.19 -5.43
C PRO A 367 12.70 -22.81 -6.60
N LYS A 368 12.11 -22.58 -7.76
CA LYS A 368 12.80 -22.12 -8.96
C LYS A 368 12.10 -20.89 -9.51
N VAL A 369 12.80 -19.76 -9.55
CA VAL A 369 12.33 -18.50 -10.13
C VAL A 369 12.77 -18.41 -11.58
N THR A 370 11.84 -18.06 -12.47
CA THR A 370 12.11 -17.92 -13.92
C THR A 370 11.42 -16.63 -14.41
N PRO A 371 12.08 -15.77 -15.18
CA PRO A 371 11.44 -14.60 -15.80
C PRO A 371 10.26 -15.01 -16.69
N PHE A 372 9.18 -14.23 -16.66
CA PHE A 372 8.01 -14.46 -17.49
C PHE A 372 7.65 -13.24 -18.37
N ILE A 373 7.50 -12.05 -17.78
CA ILE A 373 7.37 -10.80 -18.54
C ILE A 373 8.50 -9.88 -18.14
N THR A 374 9.32 -9.50 -19.09
CA THR A 374 10.44 -8.55 -18.91
C THR A 374 10.30 -7.36 -19.85
N GLY A 375 11.15 -6.34 -19.70
CA GLY A 375 11.17 -5.17 -20.57
C GLY A 375 10.43 -3.94 -20.01
N PHE A 376 9.84 -4.02 -18.80
CA PHE A 376 9.35 -2.82 -18.13
C PHE A 376 10.50 -1.92 -17.63
N LEU A 377 11.67 -2.48 -17.36
CA LEU A 377 12.88 -1.75 -16.95
C LEU A 377 13.91 -1.83 -18.07
N ASP A 378 14.46 -0.69 -18.45
CA ASP A 378 15.72 -0.59 -19.21
C ASP A 378 16.88 -0.61 -18.21
N HIS A 379 17.63 -1.70 -18.21
CA HIS A 379 18.75 -1.89 -17.28
C HIS A 379 19.95 -0.97 -17.56
N GLN A 380 20.07 -0.41 -18.77
CA GLN A 380 21.16 0.51 -19.12
C GLN A 380 20.88 1.91 -18.61
N THR A 381 19.67 2.42 -18.90
CA THR A 381 19.28 3.79 -18.54
C THR A 381 18.60 3.88 -17.18
N GLN A 382 18.22 2.76 -16.60
CA GLN A 382 17.41 2.67 -15.37
C GLN A 382 16.03 3.34 -15.49
N ALA A 383 15.58 3.61 -16.71
CA ALA A 383 14.22 4.07 -17.00
C ALA A 383 13.24 2.90 -16.99
N PHE A 384 12.00 3.14 -16.57
CA PHE A 384 10.97 2.12 -16.59
C PHE A 384 9.72 2.62 -17.31
N THR A 385 9.01 1.71 -17.97
CA THR A 385 7.84 1.98 -18.82
C THR A 385 6.55 1.40 -18.25
N GLY A 386 6.60 0.79 -17.05
CA GLY A 386 5.46 0.22 -16.36
C GLY A 386 5.85 -0.35 -15.00
N ARG A 387 4.85 -0.64 -14.19
CA ARG A 387 5.01 -1.24 -12.84
C ARG A 387 3.91 -2.27 -12.62
N PRO A 388 4.14 -3.55 -12.96
CA PRO A 388 3.13 -4.61 -12.84
C PRO A 388 2.77 -4.85 -11.38
N THR A 389 1.49 -5.15 -11.11
CA THR A 389 1.02 -5.29 -9.73
C THR A 389 0.20 -6.54 -9.45
N TYR A 390 -0.97 -6.71 -10.03
CA TYR A 390 -1.88 -7.81 -9.68
C TYR A 390 -2.38 -8.55 -10.89
N PHE A 391 -2.74 -9.81 -10.66
CA PHE A 391 -3.32 -10.69 -11.66
C PHE A 391 -4.82 -10.90 -11.41
N LEU A 392 -5.51 -11.31 -12.46
CA LEU A 392 -6.85 -11.88 -12.39
C LEU A 392 -6.99 -12.94 -13.48
N GLN A 393 -7.22 -14.17 -13.07
CA GLN A 393 -7.45 -15.25 -14.03
C GLN A 393 -8.86 -15.14 -14.62
N MET A 394 -8.95 -15.24 -15.94
CA MET A 394 -10.20 -15.15 -16.69
C MET A 394 -10.79 -16.55 -16.93
N PRO A 395 -12.12 -16.67 -17.15
CA PRO A 395 -12.78 -17.97 -17.36
C PRO A 395 -12.27 -18.75 -18.56
N ASP A 396 -11.77 -18.06 -19.59
CA ASP A 396 -11.17 -18.69 -20.78
C ASP A 396 -9.73 -19.15 -20.55
N GLY A 397 -9.18 -18.96 -19.35
CA GLY A 397 -7.84 -19.35 -18.95
C GLY A 397 -6.75 -18.30 -19.24
N ALA A 398 -7.08 -17.15 -19.83
CA ALA A 398 -6.15 -16.03 -19.89
C ALA A 398 -5.94 -15.41 -18.51
N MET A 399 -4.89 -14.60 -18.36
CA MET A 399 -4.71 -13.77 -17.18
C MET A 399 -4.72 -12.29 -17.54
N LEU A 400 -5.37 -11.47 -16.73
CA LEU A 400 -5.20 -10.03 -16.74
C LEU A 400 -4.06 -9.67 -15.79
N LEU A 401 -3.28 -8.63 -16.16
CA LEU A 401 -2.19 -8.07 -15.36
C LEU A 401 -2.41 -6.55 -15.26
N ALA A 402 -2.53 -6.03 -14.04
CA ALA A 402 -2.63 -4.60 -13.78
C ALA A 402 -1.25 -3.94 -13.76
N ASP A 403 -1.15 -2.76 -14.37
CA ASP A 403 0.00 -1.86 -14.32
C ASP A 403 -0.40 -0.55 -13.65
N GLU A 404 0.01 -0.36 -12.41
CA GLU A 404 -0.33 0.83 -11.61
C GLU A 404 0.22 2.12 -12.23
N GLN A 405 1.42 2.08 -12.83
CA GLN A 405 2.08 3.26 -13.36
C GLN A 405 1.41 3.76 -14.65
N MET A 406 1.04 2.83 -15.52
CA MET A 406 0.39 3.19 -16.79
C MET A 406 -1.12 3.33 -16.67
N GLY A 407 -1.73 2.85 -15.56
CA GLY A 407 -3.18 2.79 -15.43
C GLY A 407 -3.79 1.86 -16.49
N ALA A 408 -3.05 0.82 -16.84
CA ALA A 408 -3.36 -0.14 -17.89
C ALA A 408 -3.62 -1.53 -17.32
N ILE A 409 -4.40 -2.29 -18.05
CA ILE A 409 -4.58 -3.72 -17.81
C ILE A 409 -4.18 -4.44 -19.09
N TYR A 410 -3.27 -5.39 -18.96
CA TYR A 410 -2.83 -6.26 -20.05
C TYR A 410 -3.56 -7.60 -19.97
N ARG A 411 -3.78 -8.23 -21.12
CA ARG A 411 -4.26 -9.60 -21.22
C ARG A 411 -3.12 -10.49 -21.70
N ILE A 412 -2.84 -11.51 -20.91
CA ILE A 412 -1.87 -12.56 -21.22
C ILE A 412 -2.65 -13.76 -21.75
N SER A 413 -2.36 -14.17 -22.97
CA SER A 413 -2.96 -15.34 -23.61
C SER A 413 -1.88 -16.24 -24.19
N TYR A 414 -2.25 -17.48 -24.51
CA TYR A 414 -1.37 -18.42 -25.18
C TYR A 414 -2.05 -18.96 -26.43
N ALA A 415 -1.35 -18.93 -27.54
CA ALA A 415 -1.74 -19.62 -28.75
C ALA A 415 -0.65 -20.62 -29.07
N LYS A 416 -1.04 -21.91 -29.20
CA LYS A 416 -0.09 -22.94 -29.62
C LYS A 416 0.52 -22.52 -30.94
N PRO A 417 1.87 -22.54 -31.07
CA PRO A 417 2.56 -22.22 -32.32
C PRO A 417 2.11 -23.12 -33.46
#